data_3768476bd791f6db542923e77e1959c3
#
_entry.id   3768476bd791f6db542923e77e1959c3
#
_cell.length_a   1.000
_cell.length_b   1.000
_cell.length_c   1.000
_cell.angle_alpha   90.00
_cell.angle_beta   90.00
_cell.angle_gamma   90.00
#
_symmetry.space_group_name_H-M   'P 1'
#
loop_
_entity.id
_entity.type
_entity.pdbx_description
1 polymer ?
#
loop_
_entity_poly.entity_id
_entity_poly.type
_entity_poly.pdbx_seq_one_letter_code
_entity_poly.pdbx_strand_id
1 'polypeptide(L)'
;EKANNFFEKAQDIIQSEAQLAYILGFICHYLLDSQMHPYIKRMIKNTNMDHFEIESDYDRLLLKRNHQDPLHKEIYEHIRFKEKEICTIQSFFPELSYLDIKKALKGLKRIDHLLKAPSFLKRGLIYGCFHLTFNFHKLQGLIINYHHNKEMEKYNDILDKIYQQTLKEALI
;
A
#
# COMPACT_ATOMS: atom_id res chain seq x y z
N GLU A 1 -12.80 -14.86 -9.90
CA GLU A 1 -13.18 -16.21 -9.39
C GLU A 1 -12.51 -16.53 -8.06
N LYS A 2 -11.17 -16.43 -7.93
CA LYS A 2 -10.45 -16.71 -6.67
C LYS A 2 -10.81 -15.75 -5.52
N ALA A 3 -10.99 -14.45 -5.81
CA ALA A 3 -11.34 -13.45 -4.80
C ALA A 3 -12.76 -13.66 -4.27
N ASN A 4 -13.74 -13.94 -5.15
CA ASN A 4 -15.12 -14.21 -4.73
C ASN A 4 -15.18 -15.43 -3.81
N ASN A 5 -14.49 -16.51 -4.14
CA ASN A 5 -14.42 -17.71 -3.30
C ASN A 5 -13.78 -17.44 -1.92
N PHE A 6 -12.79 -16.51 -1.87
CA PHE A 6 -12.21 -16.07 -0.60
C PHE A 6 -13.24 -15.31 0.24
N PHE A 7 -13.96 -14.35 -0.35
CA PHE A 7 -14.94 -13.55 0.37
C PHE A 7 -16.17 -14.37 0.82
N GLU A 8 -16.64 -15.32 0.02
CA GLU A 8 -17.70 -16.26 0.41
C GLU A 8 -17.27 -17.05 1.66
N LYS A 9 -16.07 -17.63 1.66
CA LYS A 9 -15.54 -18.35 2.83
C LYS A 9 -15.32 -17.43 4.03
N ALA A 10 -14.93 -16.20 3.81
CA ALA A 10 -14.71 -15.24 4.88
C ALA A 10 -16.00 -14.93 5.66
N GLN A 11 -17.17 -14.95 5.03
CA GLN A 11 -18.45 -14.76 5.70
C GLN A 11 -18.70 -15.80 6.80
N ASP A 12 -18.33 -17.05 6.57
CA ASP A 12 -18.50 -18.14 7.55
C ASP A 12 -17.52 -18.03 8.73
N ILE A 13 -16.41 -17.30 8.56
CA ILE A 13 -15.35 -17.13 9.57
C ILE A 13 -15.67 -15.97 10.52
N ILE A 14 -16.44 -14.97 10.08
CA ILE A 14 -16.70 -13.75 10.86
C ILE A 14 -17.58 -14.08 12.07
N GLN A 15 -16.98 -14.03 13.27
CA GLN A 15 -17.64 -14.21 14.56
C GLN A 15 -17.35 -13.04 15.53
N SER A 16 -16.58 -12.05 15.11
CA SER A 16 -16.19 -10.92 15.95
C SER A 16 -16.06 -9.64 15.13
N GLU A 17 -16.22 -8.49 15.81
CA GLU A 17 -16.01 -7.16 15.20
C GLU A 17 -14.58 -7.01 14.63
N ALA A 18 -13.58 -7.61 15.26
CA ALA A 18 -12.21 -7.56 14.77
C ALA A 18 -12.03 -8.29 13.43
N GLN A 19 -12.69 -9.43 13.27
CA GLN A 19 -12.70 -10.18 12.00
C GLN A 19 -13.49 -9.42 10.93
N LEU A 20 -14.64 -8.86 11.28
CA LEU A 20 -15.42 -8.02 10.37
C LEU A 20 -14.60 -6.81 9.90
N ALA A 21 -13.97 -6.08 10.82
CA ALA A 21 -13.14 -4.92 10.48
C ALA A 21 -11.95 -5.30 9.59
N TYR A 22 -11.32 -6.45 9.83
CA TYR A 22 -10.22 -6.94 9.00
C TYR A 22 -10.68 -7.20 7.55
N ILE A 23 -11.81 -7.91 7.39
CA ILE A 23 -12.33 -8.23 6.05
C ILE A 23 -12.82 -6.98 5.32
N LEU A 24 -13.48 -6.04 6.00
CA LEU A 24 -13.88 -4.77 5.38
C LEU A 24 -12.66 -3.99 4.88
N GLY A 25 -11.58 -3.93 5.67
CA GLY A 25 -10.32 -3.33 5.22
C GLY A 25 -9.71 -4.04 4.02
N PHE A 26 -9.76 -5.37 4.00
CA PHE A 26 -9.28 -6.18 2.88
C PHE A 26 -10.11 -5.94 1.60
N ILE A 27 -11.44 -5.85 1.73
CA ILE A 27 -12.35 -5.52 0.61
C ILE A 27 -12.04 -4.13 0.06
N CYS A 28 -11.88 -3.13 0.92
CA CYS A 28 -11.52 -1.77 0.50
C CYS A 28 -10.21 -1.76 -0.30
N HIS A 29 -9.18 -2.44 0.19
CA HIS A 29 -7.90 -2.57 -0.51
C HIS A 29 -8.07 -3.28 -1.86
N TYR A 30 -8.75 -4.42 -1.88
CA TYR A 30 -8.97 -5.20 -3.10
C TYR A 30 -9.74 -4.42 -4.18
N LEU A 31 -10.80 -3.71 -3.78
CA LEU A 31 -11.58 -2.87 -4.69
C LEU A 31 -10.72 -1.76 -5.28
N LEU A 32 -9.97 -1.06 -4.44
CA LEU A 32 -9.10 0.03 -4.87
C LEU A 32 -8.03 -0.48 -5.85
N ASP A 33 -7.34 -1.55 -5.53
CA ASP A 33 -6.36 -2.19 -6.38
C ASP A 33 -6.95 -2.59 -7.75
N SER A 34 -8.09 -3.27 -7.71
CA SER A 34 -8.74 -3.76 -8.93
C SER A 34 -9.15 -2.65 -9.88
N GLN A 35 -9.51 -1.48 -9.35
CA GLN A 35 -9.92 -0.32 -10.14
C GLN A 35 -8.72 0.56 -10.56
N MET A 36 -7.72 0.73 -9.71
CA MET A 36 -6.56 1.59 -10.01
C MET A 36 -5.55 0.93 -10.96
N HIS A 37 -5.22 -0.34 -10.76
CA HIS A 37 -4.17 -1.02 -11.53
C HIS A 37 -4.34 -0.97 -13.06
N PRO A 38 -5.54 -1.07 -13.65
CA PRO A 38 -5.70 -0.90 -15.10
C PRO A 38 -5.26 0.49 -15.60
N TYR A 39 -5.47 1.53 -14.80
CA TYR A 39 -5.05 2.89 -15.13
C TYR A 39 -3.55 3.08 -14.92
N ILE A 40 -2.99 2.59 -13.81
CA ILE A 40 -1.55 2.61 -13.56
C ILE A 40 -0.80 1.92 -14.71
N LYS A 41 -1.27 0.77 -15.18
CA LYS A 41 -0.70 0.08 -16.36
C LYS A 41 -0.71 0.92 -17.64
N ARG A 42 -1.75 1.74 -17.85
CA ARG A 42 -1.81 2.68 -18.99
C ARG A 42 -0.85 3.83 -18.78
N MET A 43 -0.75 4.35 -17.56
CA MET A 43 0.19 5.44 -17.22
C MET A 43 1.64 5.02 -17.45
N ILE A 44 2.05 3.82 -17.01
CA ILE A 44 3.38 3.26 -17.27
C ILE A 44 3.71 3.23 -18.76
N LYS A 45 2.72 2.91 -19.61
CA LYS A 45 2.92 2.90 -21.08
C LYS A 45 3.04 4.29 -21.70
N ASN A 46 2.49 5.30 -21.07
CA ASN A 46 2.38 6.66 -21.59
C ASN A 46 3.34 7.65 -20.91
N THR A 47 4.11 7.20 -19.94
CA THR A 47 5.09 7.99 -19.19
C THR A 47 6.39 7.19 -19.07
N ASN A 48 7.43 7.83 -18.59
CA ASN A 48 8.68 7.15 -18.24
C ASN A 48 8.69 6.70 -16.75
N MET A 49 7.53 6.73 -16.10
CA MET A 49 7.41 6.38 -14.67
C MET A 49 7.21 4.88 -14.48
N ASP A 50 7.78 4.34 -13.41
CA ASP A 50 7.54 2.96 -12.99
C ASP A 50 6.29 2.88 -12.07
N HIS A 51 5.81 1.67 -11.84
CA HIS A 51 4.63 1.37 -11.03
C HIS A 51 4.70 2.01 -9.63
N PHE A 52 5.77 1.70 -8.89
CA PHE A 52 5.95 2.24 -7.54
C PHE A 52 6.14 3.76 -7.51
N GLU A 53 6.68 4.35 -8.56
CA GLU A 53 6.85 5.79 -8.66
C GLU A 53 5.48 6.48 -8.80
N ILE A 54 4.57 5.91 -9.59
CA ILE A 54 3.20 6.42 -9.75
C ILE A 54 2.44 6.34 -8.42
N GLU A 55 2.49 5.20 -7.75
CA GLU A 55 1.80 4.99 -6.47
C GLU A 55 2.34 5.91 -5.38
N SER A 56 3.67 6.00 -5.22
CA SER A 56 4.28 6.84 -4.19
C SER A 56 4.07 8.33 -4.43
N ASP A 57 3.97 8.77 -5.68
CA ASP A 57 3.67 10.17 -5.99
C ASP A 57 2.20 10.51 -5.69
N TYR A 58 1.28 9.57 -5.94
CA TYR A 58 -0.11 9.73 -5.55
C TYR A 58 -0.30 9.67 -4.03
N ASP A 59 0.37 8.77 -3.32
CA ASP A 59 0.40 8.74 -1.86
C ASP A 59 0.90 10.05 -1.27
N ARG A 60 1.97 10.61 -1.87
CA ARG A 60 2.50 11.92 -1.51
C ARG A 60 1.43 13.02 -1.62
N LEU A 61 0.64 13.01 -2.69
CA LEU A 61 -0.45 13.95 -2.90
C LEU A 61 -1.52 13.79 -1.81
N LEU A 62 -1.96 12.57 -1.53
CA LEU A 62 -2.96 12.28 -0.51
C LEU A 62 -2.50 12.68 0.89
N LEU A 63 -1.24 12.40 1.25
CA LEU A 63 -0.67 12.79 2.53
C LEU A 63 -0.65 14.31 2.69
N LYS A 64 -0.24 15.06 1.66
CA LYS A 64 -0.27 16.52 1.67
C LYS A 64 -1.68 17.10 1.81
N ARG A 65 -2.66 16.54 1.12
CA ARG A 65 -4.08 16.95 1.26
C ARG A 65 -4.60 16.74 2.67
N ASN A 66 -4.11 15.70 3.34
CA ASN A 66 -4.42 15.41 4.75
C ASN A 66 -3.50 16.16 5.74
N HIS A 67 -2.80 17.20 5.31
CA HIS A 67 -1.88 18.01 6.12
C HIS A 67 -0.78 17.20 6.81
N GLN A 68 -0.38 16.08 6.22
CA GLN A 68 0.71 15.23 6.70
C GLN A 68 1.99 15.48 5.90
N ASP A 69 3.14 15.33 6.56
CA ASP A 69 4.43 15.42 5.88
C ASP A 69 4.77 14.08 5.20
N PRO A 70 4.77 14.01 3.86
CA PRO A 70 5.01 12.76 3.15
C PRO A 70 6.39 12.16 3.40
N LEU A 71 7.39 12.98 3.73
CA LEU A 71 8.76 12.50 3.92
C LEU A 71 8.99 11.91 5.32
N HIS A 72 8.16 12.28 6.29
CA HIS A 72 8.30 11.85 7.68
C HIS A 72 7.19 10.91 8.15
N LYS A 73 6.07 10.84 7.44
CA LYS A 73 4.95 9.95 7.80
C LYS A 73 5.34 8.49 7.61
N GLU A 74 5.06 7.66 8.60
CA GLU A 74 5.08 6.20 8.49
C GLU A 74 3.69 5.75 8.05
N ILE A 75 3.59 5.16 6.85
CA ILE A 75 2.30 4.75 6.25
C ILE A 75 1.66 3.64 7.08
N TYR A 76 2.49 2.73 7.59
CA TYR A 76 2.05 1.57 8.36
C TYR A 76 2.13 1.75 9.89
N GLU A 77 2.15 2.98 10.40
CA GLU A 77 2.20 3.22 11.85
C GLU A 77 1.00 2.63 12.61
N HIS A 78 -0.17 2.59 11.97
CA HIS A 78 -1.41 2.04 12.51
C HIS A 78 -1.40 0.52 12.65
N ILE A 79 -0.54 -0.18 11.93
CA ILE A 79 -0.45 -1.64 12.00
C ILE A 79 0.10 -2.07 13.36
N ARG A 80 -0.66 -2.90 14.04
CA ARG A 80 -0.30 -3.52 15.29
C ARG A 80 -0.08 -5.01 15.08
N PHE A 81 0.73 -5.62 15.94
CA PHE A 81 1.05 -7.05 15.88
C PHE A 81 0.94 -7.68 17.29
N LYS A 82 -0.11 -7.27 18.02
CA LYS A 82 -0.51 -7.92 19.26
C LYS A 82 -1.17 -9.25 18.93
N GLU A 83 -1.35 -10.10 19.94
CA GLU A 83 -1.93 -11.42 19.78
C GLU A 83 -3.31 -11.38 19.09
N LYS A 84 -4.19 -10.46 19.51
CA LYS A 84 -5.53 -10.31 18.95
C LYS A 84 -5.50 -10.09 17.43
N GLU A 85 -4.66 -9.16 16.95
CA GLU A 85 -4.57 -8.84 15.52
C GLU A 85 -3.99 -10.02 14.72
N ILE A 86 -2.99 -10.73 15.27
CA ILE A 86 -2.38 -11.89 14.61
C ILE A 86 -3.38 -13.04 14.53
N CYS A 87 -4.09 -13.35 15.61
CA CYS A 87 -5.11 -14.40 15.62
C CYS A 87 -6.28 -14.06 14.69
N THR A 88 -6.68 -12.79 14.60
CA THR A 88 -7.68 -12.33 13.65
C THR A 88 -7.25 -12.61 12.20
N ILE A 89 -6.03 -12.27 11.83
CA ILE A 89 -5.49 -12.57 10.48
C ILE A 89 -5.44 -14.07 10.25
N GLN A 90 -4.93 -14.83 11.24
CA GLN A 90 -4.78 -16.28 11.14
C GLN A 90 -6.11 -17.00 10.92
N SER A 91 -7.24 -16.49 11.45
CA SER A 91 -8.55 -17.11 11.21
C SER A 91 -8.95 -17.13 9.73
N PHE A 92 -8.46 -16.21 8.92
CA PHE A 92 -8.70 -16.17 7.47
C PHE A 92 -7.62 -16.89 6.65
N PHE A 93 -6.46 -17.14 7.24
CA PHE A 93 -5.31 -17.81 6.61
C PHE A 93 -4.79 -18.92 7.53
N PRO A 94 -5.57 -20.01 7.73
CA PRO A 94 -5.24 -21.07 8.68
C PRO A 94 -3.95 -21.82 8.34
N GLU A 95 -3.50 -21.75 7.08
CA GLU A 95 -2.25 -22.33 6.61
C GLU A 95 -1.00 -21.57 7.12
N LEU A 96 -1.17 -20.32 7.58
CA LEU A 96 -0.07 -19.51 8.09
C LEU A 96 0.08 -19.68 9.61
N SER A 97 1.32 -19.85 10.07
CA SER A 97 1.56 -19.89 11.52
C SER A 97 1.49 -18.48 12.13
N TYR A 98 1.16 -18.42 13.42
CA TYR A 98 1.21 -17.22 14.24
C TYR A 98 2.56 -16.47 14.08
N LEU A 99 3.66 -17.22 14.06
CA LEU A 99 5.00 -16.65 13.95
C LEU A 99 5.26 -16.07 12.56
N ASP A 100 4.74 -16.68 11.50
CA ASP A 100 4.91 -16.16 10.14
C ASP A 100 4.16 -14.86 9.95
N ILE A 101 2.90 -14.78 10.40
CA ILE A 101 2.10 -13.56 10.38
C ILE A 101 2.80 -12.45 11.18
N LYS A 102 3.26 -12.77 12.40
CA LYS A 102 3.99 -11.82 13.24
C LYS A 102 5.27 -11.32 12.59
N LYS A 103 6.04 -12.20 11.94
CA LYS A 103 7.26 -11.83 11.19
C LYS A 103 6.92 -10.92 10.00
N ALA A 104 5.87 -11.26 9.25
CA ALA A 104 5.42 -10.46 8.10
C ALA A 104 5.02 -9.04 8.51
N LEU A 105 4.18 -8.88 9.54
CA LEU A 105 3.76 -7.57 10.05
C LEU A 105 4.94 -6.73 10.58
N LYS A 106 5.87 -7.37 11.30
CA LYS A 106 7.10 -6.70 11.76
C LYS A 106 8.00 -6.33 10.59
N GLY A 107 8.11 -7.20 9.58
CA GLY A 107 8.86 -6.96 8.36
C GLY A 107 8.33 -5.74 7.61
N LEU A 108 7.02 -5.67 7.43
CA LEU A 108 6.34 -4.55 6.78
C LEU A 108 6.67 -3.20 7.46
N LYS A 109 6.54 -3.12 8.79
CA LYS A 109 6.90 -1.90 9.54
C LYS A 109 8.39 -1.55 9.46
N ARG A 110 9.27 -2.54 9.46
CA ARG A 110 10.71 -2.30 9.31
C ARG A 110 11.06 -1.75 7.94
N ILE A 111 10.41 -2.28 6.88
CA ILE A 111 10.60 -1.80 5.51
C ILE A 111 10.08 -0.37 5.37
N ASP A 112 8.89 -0.07 5.89
CA ASP A 112 8.33 1.28 5.91
C ASP A 112 9.28 2.28 6.59
N HIS A 113 9.76 1.92 7.79
CA HIS A 113 10.73 2.74 8.51
C HIS A 113 12.06 2.92 7.76
N LEU A 114 12.53 1.87 7.08
CA LEU A 114 13.74 1.92 6.26
C LEU A 114 13.55 2.86 5.05
N LEU A 115 12.46 2.68 4.32
CA LEU A 115 12.15 3.43 3.09
C LEU A 115 11.73 4.88 3.36
N LYS A 116 11.29 5.20 4.56
CA LYS A 116 11.12 6.58 5.01
C LYS A 116 12.49 7.28 5.07
N ALA A 117 12.85 7.99 4.02
CA ALA A 117 14.18 8.58 3.83
C ALA A 117 14.13 10.08 3.59
N PRO A 118 13.82 10.90 4.64
CA PRO A 118 13.75 12.35 4.51
C PRO A 118 15.13 12.98 4.30
N SER A 119 16.20 12.38 4.84
CA SER A 119 17.54 12.93 4.71
C SER A 119 18.23 12.48 3.42
N PHE A 120 19.00 13.38 2.83
CA PHE A 120 19.79 13.13 1.62
C PHE A 120 20.77 11.94 1.82
N LEU A 121 21.44 11.88 2.96
CA LEU A 121 22.41 10.81 3.26
C LEU A 121 21.74 9.43 3.31
N LYS A 122 20.62 9.31 4.04
CA LYS A 122 19.89 8.04 4.14
C LYS A 122 19.40 7.60 2.78
N ARG A 123 18.82 8.53 2.01
CA ARG A 123 18.33 8.25 0.65
C ARG A 123 19.45 7.81 -0.28
N GLY A 124 20.59 8.50 -0.26
CA GLY A 124 21.77 8.13 -1.04
C GLY A 124 22.28 6.72 -0.74
N LEU A 125 22.32 6.33 0.55
CA LEU A 125 22.70 4.97 0.95
C LEU A 125 21.72 3.92 0.41
N ILE A 126 20.39 4.15 0.53
CA ILE A 126 19.38 3.23 0.02
C ILE A 126 19.45 3.12 -1.50
N TYR A 127 19.59 4.24 -2.20
CA TYR A 127 19.75 4.25 -3.65
C TYR A 127 21.03 3.53 -4.09
N GLY A 128 22.12 3.68 -3.37
CA GLY A 128 23.34 2.90 -3.58
C GLY A 128 23.10 1.39 -3.47
N CYS A 129 22.34 0.96 -2.46
CA CYS A 129 21.93 -0.45 -2.34
C CYS A 129 21.06 -0.91 -3.52
N PHE A 130 20.11 -0.07 -3.97
CA PHE A 130 19.28 -0.41 -5.13
C PHE A 130 20.09 -0.55 -6.43
N HIS A 131 21.09 0.28 -6.62
CA HIS A 131 22.01 0.15 -7.76
C HIS A 131 22.77 -1.18 -7.75
N LEU A 132 23.22 -1.64 -6.55
CA LEU A 132 23.90 -2.92 -6.41
C LEU A 132 23.01 -4.13 -6.76
N THR A 133 21.68 -3.98 -6.66
CA THR A 133 20.74 -5.05 -7.05
C THR A 133 20.41 -5.07 -8.55
N PHE A 134 20.95 -4.14 -9.33
CA PHE A 134 20.60 -3.90 -10.74
C PHE A 134 19.11 -3.62 -11.01
N ASN A 135 18.33 -3.29 -9.96
CA ASN A 135 16.89 -3.01 -10.03
C ASN A 135 16.56 -1.57 -9.64
N PHE A 136 17.52 -0.65 -9.72
CA PHE A 136 17.34 0.74 -9.29
C PHE A 136 16.06 1.36 -9.85
N HIS A 137 15.83 1.28 -11.16
CA HIS A 137 14.67 1.88 -11.82
C HIS A 137 13.33 1.40 -11.23
N LYS A 138 13.23 0.12 -10.88
CA LYS A 138 12.01 -0.45 -10.29
C LYS A 138 11.85 -0.08 -8.82
N LEU A 139 12.96 0.02 -8.07
CA LEU A 139 12.93 0.17 -6.62
C LEU A 139 12.95 1.63 -6.16
N GLN A 140 13.41 2.57 -6.99
CA GLN A 140 13.49 3.99 -6.63
C GLN A 140 12.14 4.56 -6.21
N GLY A 141 11.06 4.14 -6.86
CA GLY A 141 9.69 4.55 -6.56
C GLY A 141 9.17 4.10 -5.19
N LEU A 142 9.84 3.16 -4.51
CA LEU A 142 9.48 2.78 -3.14
C LEU A 142 9.78 3.90 -2.11
N ILE A 143 10.56 4.90 -2.49
CA ILE A 143 10.87 6.05 -1.63
C ILE A 143 10.12 7.27 -2.15
N ILE A 144 9.25 7.83 -1.33
CA ILE A 144 8.51 9.05 -1.68
C ILE A 144 9.47 10.18 -2.06
N ASN A 145 9.29 10.77 -3.23
CA ASN A 145 10.14 11.84 -3.75
C ASN A 145 10.00 13.16 -2.98
N TYR A 146 11.07 13.97 -2.96
CA TYR A 146 11.04 15.31 -2.35
C TYR A 146 10.02 16.22 -3.01
N HIS A 147 9.85 16.10 -4.32
CA HIS A 147 8.96 16.92 -5.11
C HIS A 147 7.96 16.03 -5.87
N HIS A 148 6.78 16.57 -6.09
CA HIS A 148 5.77 15.97 -6.95
C HIS A 148 6.28 15.86 -8.39
N ASN A 149 5.98 14.75 -9.04
CA ASN A 149 6.29 14.59 -10.45
C ASN A 149 5.25 15.32 -11.30
N LYS A 150 5.71 16.30 -12.12
CA LYS A 150 4.82 17.11 -12.96
C LYS A 150 4.03 16.28 -13.98
N GLU A 151 4.58 15.14 -14.41
CA GLU A 151 3.85 14.24 -15.32
C GLU A 151 2.60 13.65 -14.68
N MET A 152 2.56 13.57 -13.35
CA MET A 152 1.40 13.07 -12.60
C MET A 152 0.22 14.05 -12.56
N GLU A 153 0.43 15.35 -12.72
CA GLU A 153 -0.63 16.36 -12.61
C GLU A 153 -1.84 16.04 -13.48
N LYS A 154 -1.60 15.61 -14.73
CA LYS A 154 -2.66 15.25 -15.68
C LYS A 154 -3.42 13.95 -15.32
N TYR A 155 -2.85 13.11 -14.47
CA TYR A 155 -3.45 11.83 -14.09
C TYR A 155 -4.11 11.87 -12.71
N ASN A 156 -3.74 12.84 -11.87
CA ASN A 156 -4.24 12.95 -10.50
C ASN A 156 -5.77 13.04 -10.44
N ASP A 157 -6.39 13.81 -11.32
CA ASP A 157 -7.86 13.93 -11.39
C ASP A 157 -8.55 12.60 -11.70
N ILE A 158 -7.91 11.75 -12.51
CA ILE A 158 -8.43 10.44 -12.85
C ILE A 158 -8.30 9.51 -11.65
N LEU A 159 -7.12 9.48 -11.02
CA LEU A 159 -6.88 8.66 -9.81
C LEU A 159 -7.80 9.08 -8.67
N ASP A 160 -8.01 10.38 -8.48
CA ASP A 160 -8.94 10.91 -7.49
C ASP A 160 -10.38 10.46 -7.73
N LYS A 161 -10.86 10.50 -8.97
CA LYS A 161 -12.21 10.03 -9.31
C LYS A 161 -12.37 8.55 -9.00
N ILE A 162 -11.37 7.73 -9.36
CA ILE A 162 -11.37 6.30 -9.06
C ILE A 162 -11.38 6.08 -7.56
N TYR A 163 -10.50 6.77 -6.82
CA TYR A 163 -10.42 6.68 -5.37
C TYR A 163 -11.76 7.01 -4.69
N GLN A 164 -12.36 8.15 -5.04
CA GLN A 164 -13.64 8.59 -4.48
C GLN A 164 -14.80 7.67 -4.85
N GLN A 165 -14.81 7.13 -6.06
CA GLN A 165 -15.83 6.17 -6.48
C GLN A 165 -15.69 4.86 -5.72
N THR A 166 -14.47 4.33 -5.60
CA THR A 166 -14.19 3.10 -4.87
C THR A 166 -14.57 3.20 -3.40
N LEU A 167 -14.31 4.34 -2.76
CA LEU A 167 -14.74 4.56 -1.38
C LEU A 167 -16.26 4.51 -1.21
N LYS A 168 -17.00 5.05 -2.17
CA LYS A 168 -18.48 4.98 -2.15
C LYS A 168 -18.97 3.55 -2.34
N GLU A 169 -18.37 2.81 -3.26
CA GLU A 169 -18.73 1.40 -3.53
C GLU A 169 -18.40 0.48 -2.35
N ALA A 170 -17.33 0.76 -1.62
CA ALA A 170 -16.95 -0.01 -0.43
C ALA A 170 -17.88 0.22 0.79
N LEU A 171 -18.70 1.29 0.76
CA LEU A 171 -19.63 1.64 1.85
C LEU A 171 -21.07 1.13 1.61
N ILE A 172 -21.34 0.50 0.46
CA ILE A 172 -22.64 -0.10 0.10
C ILE A 172 -22.63 -1.58 0.42
#